data_74ab30377a8e33594948ec531e536689
#
_entry.id   74ab30377a8e33594948ec531e536689
#
_cell.length_a   1.000
_cell.length_b   1.000
_cell.length_c   1.000
_cell.angle_alpha   90.00
_cell.angle_beta   90.00
_cell.angle_gamma   90.00
#
_symmetry.space_group_name_H-M   'P 1'
#
loop_
_entity.id
_entity.type
_entity.pdbx_description
1 polymer ?
#
loop_
_entity_poly.entity_id
_entity_poly.type
_entity_poly.pdbx_seq_one_letter_code
_entity_poly.pdbx_strand_id
1 'polypeptide(L)'
;MRHSPASLPFILITVFVDMLGIGLMLPVLPALVGELAGSPDLQSYWYGALMVTFGIAQFLAMPLLGALSDRYGRRPVLLLSIFGLGIAYLISATTQSLVVLLLSRIISGGTSASFTVANAYVADITTPAERSKGFGAIGAAFGLGFIVGPALGGILASDDIRLPFWIAAGMALLNGLYGW
;
A
#
# COMPACT_ATOMS: atom_id res chain seq x y z
N MET A 1 11.11 -13.21 24.40
CA MET A 1 10.45 -11.89 24.45
C MET A 1 8.93 -12.15 24.52
N ARG A 2 8.23 -11.56 25.48
CA ARG A 2 6.77 -11.72 25.61
C ARG A 2 6.10 -10.91 24.50
N HIS A 3 5.54 -11.60 23.52
CA HIS A 3 4.80 -10.94 22.44
C HIS A 3 3.46 -10.42 23.01
N SER A 4 3.24 -9.12 22.91
CA SER A 4 2.01 -8.49 23.34
C SER A 4 0.86 -8.94 22.43
N PRO A 5 -0.30 -9.39 22.98
CA PRO A 5 -1.45 -9.79 22.16
C PRO A 5 -2.02 -8.66 21.28
N ALA A 6 -1.62 -7.42 21.53
CA ALA A 6 -2.01 -6.25 20.73
C ALA A 6 -1.31 -6.18 19.35
N SER A 7 -0.31 -7.02 19.09
CA SER A 7 0.50 -6.93 17.85
C SER A 7 -0.19 -7.57 16.62
N LEU A 8 -0.94 -8.64 16.78
CA LEU A 8 -1.62 -9.28 15.65
C LEU A 8 -2.78 -8.44 15.08
N PRO A 9 -3.70 -7.85 15.89
CA PRO A 9 -4.71 -6.92 15.38
C PRO A 9 -4.13 -5.74 14.62
N PHE A 10 -3.05 -5.13 15.11
CA PHE A 10 -2.37 -4.04 14.40
C PHE A 10 -1.93 -4.46 13.01
N ILE A 11 -1.30 -5.63 12.87
CA ILE A 11 -0.83 -6.14 11.58
C ILE A 11 -1.99 -6.40 10.62
N LEU A 12 -3.06 -7.01 11.10
CA LEU A 12 -4.24 -7.29 10.28
C LEU A 12 -4.90 -6.00 9.80
N ILE A 13 -5.02 -5.00 10.68
CA ILE A 13 -5.51 -3.65 10.31
C ILE A 13 -4.58 -3.02 9.28
N THR A 14 -3.26 -3.09 9.49
CA THR A 14 -2.27 -2.54 8.55
C THR A 14 -2.41 -3.17 7.18
N VAL A 15 -2.44 -4.50 7.08
CA VAL A 15 -2.59 -5.20 5.79
C VAL A 15 -3.93 -4.85 5.13
N PHE A 16 -5.01 -4.80 5.90
CA PHE A 16 -6.32 -4.43 5.38
C PHE A 16 -6.33 -3.00 4.83
N VAL A 17 -5.81 -2.02 5.59
CA VAL A 17 -5.75 -0.60 5.18
C VAL A 17 -4.86 -0.41 3.97
N ASP A 18 -3.70 -1.08 3.91
CA ASP A 18 -2.81 -1.02 2.76
C ASP A 18 -3.47 -1.58 1.50
N MET A 19 -4.15 -2.72 1.60
CA MET A 19 -4.83 -3.34 0.46
C MET A 19 -6.07 -2.54 0.04
N LEU A 20 -6.77 -1.96 1.00
CA LEU A 20 -7.88 -1.05 0.74
C LEU A 20 -7.39 0.19 -0.02
N GLY A 21 -6.28 0.80 0.42
CA GLY A 21 -5.68 1.96 -0.23
C GLY A 21 -5.21 1.67 -1.67
N ILE A 22 -4.55 0.53 -1.88
CA ILE A 22 -4.18 0.06 -3.23
C ILE A 22 -5.44 -0.16 -4.07
N GLY A 23 -6.45 -0.81 -3.50
CA GLY A 23 -7.72 -1.07 -4.17
C GLY A 23 -8.48 0.20 -4.56
N LEU A 24 -8.53 1.21 -3.69
CA LEU A 24 -9.13 2.52 -3.96
C LEU A 24 -8.52 3.16 -5.22
N MET A 25 -7.22 3.02 -5.39
CA MET A 25 -6.48 3.63 -6.49
C MET A 25 -6.67 2.90 -7.84
N LEU A 26 -6.87 1.58 -7.84
CA LEU A 26 -6.87 0.76 -9.05
C LEU A 26 -7.79 1.27 -10.16
N PRO A 27 -9.10 1.55 -9.91
CA PRO A 27 -10.00 2.04 -10.96
C PRO A 27 -9.75 3.51 -11.31
N VAL A 28 -9.12 4.26 -10.42
CA VAL A 28 -9.01 5.72 -10.51
C VAL A 28 -7.73 6.18 -11.20
N LEU A 29 -6.64 5.45 -11.01
CA LEU A 29 -5.34 5.82 -11.57
C LEU A 29 -5.35 5.96 -13.10
N PRO A 30 -5.98 5.05 -13.89
CA PRO A 30 -6.05 5.23 -15.35
C PRO A 30 -6.77 6.52 -15.74
N ALA A 31 -7.85 6.86 -15.04
CA ALA A 31 -8.64 8.06 -15.32
C ALA A 31 -7.85 9.34 -14.96
N LEU A 32 -7.15 9.36 -13.82
CA LEU A 32 -6.27 10.46 -13.44
C LEU A 32 -5.13 10.67 -14.47
N VAL A 33 -4.54 9.57 -14.96
CA VAL A 33 -3.51 9.63 -16.00
C VAL A 33 -4.12 10.18 -17.30
N GLY A 34 -5.34 9.79 -17.66
CA GLY A 34 -6.03 10.31 -18.84
C GLY A 34 -6.28 11.81 -18.77
N GLU A 35 -6.71 12.30 -17.61
CA GLU A 35 -6.89 13.74 -17.35
C GLU A 35 -5.58 14.53 -17.54
N LEU A 36 -4.47 13.99 -17.05
CA LEU A 36 -3.17 14.65 -17.12
C LEU A 36 -2.46 14.48 -18.48
N ALA A 37 -2.72 13.40 -19.19
CA ALA A 37 -2.03 13.09 -20.46
C ALA A 37 -2.65 13.82 -21.67
N GLY A 38 -3.95 14.11 -21.64
CA GLY A 38 -4.66 14.86 -22.67
C GLY A 38 -4.92 14.10 -23.98
N SER A 39 -4.41 12.86 -24.13
CA SER A 39 -4.71 12.00 -25.28
C SER A 39 -4.70 10.51 -24.90
N PRO A 40 -5.51 9.64 -25.56
CA PRO A 40 -5.57 8.20 -25.26
C PRO A 40 -4.25 7.46 -25.43
N ASP A 41 -3.45 7.83 -26.41
CA ASP A 41 -2.15 7.21 -26.67
C ASP A 41 -1.15 7.52 -25.57
N LEU A 42 -1.07 8.78 -25.15
CA LEU A 42 -0.24 9.21 -24.02
C LEU A 42 -0.74 8.64 -22.69
N GLN A 43 -2.07 8.50 -22.50
CA GLN A 43 -2.64 7.85 -21.33
C GLN A 43 -2.14 6.40 -21.22
N SER A 44 -2.23 5.63 -22.28
CA SER A 44 -1.80 4.23 -22.32
C SER A 44 -0.31 4.09 -22.03
N TYR A 45 0.52 4.94 -22.66
CA TYR A 45 1.96 4.98 -22.44
C TYR A 45 2.31 5.30 -20.98
N TRP A 46 1.77 6.39 -20.45
CA TRP A 46 2.07 6.82 -19.08
C TRP A 46 1.53 5.86 -18.03
N TYR A 47 0.34 5.29 -18.24
CA TYR A 47 -0.20 4.28 -17.33
C TYR A 47 0.72 3.04 -17.30
N GLY A 48 1.16 2.56 -18.46
CA GLY A 48 2.14 1.47 -18.54
C GLY A 48 3.45 1.82 -17.84
N ALA A 49 4.00 3.03 -18.06
CA ALA A 49 5.20 3.50 -17.40
C ALA A 49 5.06 3.55 -15.87
N LEU A 50 3.93 4.02 -15.36
CA LEU A 50 3.64 4.07 -13.92
C LEU A 50 3.58 2.67 -13.30
N MET A 51 2.95 1.70 -13.99
CA MET A 51 2.86 0.32 -13.52
C MET A 51 4.22 -0.37 -13.50
N VAL A 52 4.99 -0.23 -14.57
CA VAL A 52 6.34 -0.79 -14.68
C VAL A 52 7.27 -0.19 -13.62
N THR A 53 7.23 1.13 -13.45
CA THR A 53 8.05 1.84 -12.45
C THR A 53 7.74 1.37 -11.04
N PHE A 54 6.45 1.24 -10.69
CA PHE A 54 6.03 0.69 -9.40
C PHE A 54 6.56 -0.74 -9.21
N GLY A 55 6.36 -1.61 -10.22
CA GLY A 55 6.79 -3.01 -10.16
C GLY A 55 8.31 -3.17 -10.01
N ILE A 56 9.10 -2.39 -10.75
CA ILE A 56 10.58 -2.39 -10.64
C ILE A 56 11.01 -1.89 -9.25
N ALA A 57 10.46 -0.77 -8.79
CA ALA A 57 10.78 -0.23 -7.47
C ALA A 57 10.45 -1.23 -6.35
N GLN A 58 9.28 -1.88 -6.42
CA GLN A 58 8.86 -2.91 -5.48
C GLN A 58 9.78 -4.13 -5.53
N PHE A 59 10.09 -4.63 -6.73
CA PHE A 59 10.96 -5.81 -6.90
C PHE A 59 12.34 -5.58 -6.29
N LEU A 60 12.94 -4.41 -6.51
CA LEU A 60 14.25 -4.07 -5.97
C LEU A 60 14.21 -3.79 -4.45
N ALA A 61 13.14 -3.19 -3.97
CA ALA A 61 13.01 -2.82 -2.55
C ALA A 61 12.64 -4.00 -1.64
N MET A 62 11.87 -4.98 -2.11
CA MET A 62 11.40 -6.10 -1.28
C MET A 62 12.51 -6.86 -0.55
N PRO A 63 13.61 -7.30 -1.21
CA PRO A 63 14.71 -7.98 -0.51
C PRO A 63 15.39 -7.08 0.52
N LEU A 64 15.58 -5.79 0.19
CA LEU A 64 16.21 -4.82 1.07
C LEU A 64 15.36 -4.56 2.32
N LEU A 65 14.06 -4.34 2.14
CA LEU A 65 13.12 -4.11 3.24
C LEU A 65 12.96 -5.38 4.09
N GLY A 66 12.99 -6.56 3.49
CA GLY A 66 13.06 -7.83 4.20
C GLY A 66 14.29 -7.90 5.11
N ALA A 67 15.48 -7.68 4.57
CA ALA A 67 16.73 -7.69 5.33
C ALA A 67 16.77 -6.59 6.42
N LEU A 68 16.25 -5.38 6.11
CA LEU A 68 16.12 -4.33 7.12
C LEU A 68 15.18 -4.74 8.26
N SER A 69 14.06 -5.41 7.95
CA SER A 69 13.11 -5.86 8.96
C SER A 69 13.67 -6.96 9.85
N ASP A 70 14.56 -7.81 9.31
CA ASP A 70 15.29 -8.81 10.10
C ASP A 70 16.31 -8.15 11.03
N ARG A 71 16.97 -7.09 10.58
CA ARG A 71 18.04 -6.41 11.33
C ARG A 71 17.53 -5.41 12.37
N TYR A 72 16.56 -4.56 12.00
CA TYR A 72 16.07 -3.45 12.83
C TYR A 72 14.72 -3.77 13.50
N GLY A 73 14.14 -4.91 13.20
CA GLY A 73 12.83 -5.34 13.69
C GLY A 73 11.70 -5.04 12.70
N ARG A 74 10.60 -5.77 12.86
CA ARG A 74 9.45 -5.72 11.93
C ARG A 74 8.71 -4.37 11.97
N ARG A 75 8.51 -3.83 13.19
CA ARG A 75 7.70 -2.61 13.39
C ARG A 75 8.25 -1.37 12.69
N PRO A 76 9.55 -1.00 12.78
CA PRO A 76 10.08 0.16 12.07
C PRO A 76 9.92 0.08 10.56
N VAL A 77 10.10 -1.11 9.98
CA VAL A 77 9.96 -1.29 8.52
C VAL A 77 8.49 -1.25 8.08
N LEU A 78 7.57 -1.79 8.89
CA LEU A 78 6.12 -1.62 8.67
C LEU A 78 5.73 -0.13 8.68
N LEU A 79 6.20 0.63 9.68
CA LEU A 79 5.93 2.07 9.76
C LEU A 79 6.52 2.83 8.57
N LEU A 80 7.75 2.50 8.14
CA LEU A 80 8.35 3.06 6.93
C LEU A 80 7.47 2.81 5.69
N SER A 81 6.94 1.58 5.55
CA SER A 81 6.06 1.22 4.44
C SER A 81 4.75 2.01 4.48
N ILE A 82 4.10 2.08 5.63
CA ILE A 82 2.84 2.78 5.82
C ILE A 82 2.99 4.28 5.53
N PHE A 83 4.00 4.95 6.11
CA PHE A 83 4.23 6.37 5.89
C PHE A 83 4.66 6.67 4.45
N GLY A 84 5.52 5.82 3.85
CA GLY A 84 5.91 5.95 2.46
C GLY A 84 4.72 5.85 1.50
N LEU A 85 3.83 4.90 1.76
CA LEU A 85 2.60 4.73 0.99
C LEU A 85 1.64 5.93 1.18
N GLY A 86 1.47 6.41 2.41
CA GLY A 86 0.66 7.61 2.71
C GLY A 86 1.17 8.86 1.99
N ILE A 87 2.51 9.07 1.99
CA ILE A 87 3.14 10.18 1.26
C ILE A 87 2.93 10.03 -0.26
N ALA A 88 3.09 8.82 -0.81
CA ALA A 88 2.86 8.57 -2.22
C ALA A 88 1.40 8.88 -2.65
N TYR A 89 0.43 8.55 -1.79
CA TYR A 89 -0.97 8.90 -2.02
C TYR A 89 -1.21 10.42 -1.95
N LEU A 90 -0.61 11.13 -0.99
CA LEU A 90 -0.68 12.59 -0.92
C LEU A 90 -0.13 13.26 -2.18
N ILE A 91 1.03 12.80 -2.66
CA ILE A 91 1.61 13.28 -3.91
C ILE A 91 0.65 13.02 -5.07
N SER A 92 0.06 11.82 -5.15
CA SER A 92 -0.89 11.46 -6.21
C SER A 92 -2.18 12.29 -6.15
N ALA A 93 -2.66 12.64 -4.95
CA ALA A 93 -3.84 13.47 -4.74
C ALA A 93 -3.64 14.93 -5.18
N THR A 94 -2.42 15.46 -5.04
CA THR A 94 -2.13 16.89 -5.24
C THR A 94 -1.48 17.22 -6.58
N THR A 95 -0.82 16.23 -7.22
CA THR A 95 -0.01 16.50 -8.41
C THR A 95 -0.85 16.83 -9.65
N GLN A 96 -0.30 17.74 -10.49
CA GLN A 96 -0.77 18.05 -11.83
C GLN A 96 0.25 17.57 -12.89
N SER A 97 1.27 16.83 -12.50
CA SER A 97 2.37 16.40 -13.37
C SER A 97 2.50 14.88 -13.41
N LEU A 98 2.51 14.30 -14.61
CA LEU A 98 2.75 12.87 -14.83
C LEU A 98 4.13 12.42 -14.33
N VAL A 99 5.14 13.30 -14.41
CA VAL A 99 6.49 13.00 -13.88
C VAL A 99 6.47 12.91 -12.35
N VAL A 100 5.77 13.82 -11.67
CA VAL A 100 5.63 13.77 -10.20
C VAL A 100 4.79 12.56 -9.79
N LEU A 101 3.77 12.21 -10.57
CA LEU A 101 3.00 10.99 -10.36
C LEU A 101 3.88 9.73 -10.51
N LEU A 102 4.81 9.72 -11.46
CA LEU A 102 5.79 8.64 -11.63
C LEU A 102 6.74 8.55 -10.43
N LEU A 103 7.21 9.68 -9.88
CA LEU A 103 8.00 9.68 -8.65
C LEU A 103 7.22 9.10 -7.47
N SER A 104 5.90 9.39 -7.36
CA SER A 104 5.07 8.76 -6.34
C SER A 104 5.00 7.23 -6.48
N ARG A 105 5.08 6.69 -7.70
CA ARG A 105 5.14 5.23 -7.95
C ARG A 105 6.45 4.63 -7.47
N ILE A 106 7.58 5.34 -7.62
CA ILE A 106 8.87 4.91 -7.07
C ILE A 106 8.79 4.84 -5.54
N ILE A 107 8.24 5.87 -4.90
CA ILE A 107 8.09 5.90 -3.44
C ILE A 107 7.19 4.75 -2.98
N SER A 108 5.99 4.61 -3.56
CA SER A 108 5.05 3.57 -3.15
C SER A 108 5.59 2.15 -3.40
N GLY A 109 6.24 1.91 -4.53
CA GLY A 109 6.90 0.63 -4.82
C GLY A 109 8.08 0.39 -3.89
N GLY A 110 8.94 1.40 -3.70
CA GLY A 110 10.12 1.33 -2.84
C GLY A 110 9.82 1.13 -1.35
N THR A 111 8.60 1.44 -0.91
CA THR A 111 8.15 1.22 0.48
C THR A 111 7.11 0.10 0.61
N SER A 112 6.79 -0.62 -0.45
CA SER A 112 5.74 -1.66 -0.48
C SER A 112 6.21 -2.98 0.13
N ALA A 113 6.44 -3.02 1.45
CA ALA A 113 6.87 -4.23 2.16
C ALA A 113 5.87 -4.74 3.21
N SER A 114 4.77 -4.04 3.46
CA SER A 114 3.84 -4.33 4.56
C SER A 114 3.36 -5.78 4.54
N PHE A 115 2.98 -6.32 3.39
CA PHE A 115 2.52 -7.70 3.28
C PHE A 115 3.62 -8.73 3.60
N THR A 116 4.83 -8.54 3.08
CA THR A 116 5.98 -9.43 3.32
C THR A 116 6.39 -9.39 4.79
N VAL A 117 6.49 -8.18 5.36
CA VAL A 117 6.87 -8.00 6.77
C VAL A 117 5.78 -8.50 7.70
N ALA A 118 4.48 -8.33 7.35
CA ALA A 118 3.37 -8.87 8.10
C ALA A 118 3.39 -10.41 8.18
N ASN A 119 3.65 -11.08 7.06
CA ASN A 119 3.81 -12.55 7.05
C ASN A 119 4.99 -13.00 7.89
N ALA A 120 6.14 -12.35 7.77
CA ALA A 120 7.31 -12.64 8.60
C ALA A 120 7.02 -12.42 10.09
N TYR A 121 6.32 -11.34 10.43
CA TYR A 121 5.93 -11.06 11.81
C TYR A 121 5.00 -12.14 12.38
N VAL A 122 3.98 -12.55 11.63
CA VAL A 122 3.09 -13.65 12.06
C VAL A 122 3.88 -14.93 12.27
N ALA A 123 4.83 -15.25 11.39
CA ALA A 123 5.72 -16.40 11.56
C ALA A 123 6.55 -16.34 12.86
N ASP A 124 6.97 -15.12 13.26
CA ASP A 124 7.77 -14.89 14.45
C ASP A 124 6.95 -15.00 15.76
N ILE A 125 5.66 -14.65 15.75
CA ILE A 125 4.80 -14.59 16.95
C ILE A 125 3.88 -15.80 17.14
N THR A 126 3.76 -16.69 16.15
CA THR A 126 2.88 -17.84 16.18
C THR A 126 3.64 -19.16 16.33
N THR A 127 3.05 -20.11 17.05
CA THR A 127 3.56 -21.48 17.07
C THR A 127 3.34 -22.16 15.72
N PRO A 128 4.10 -23.22 15.36
CA PRO A 128 3.91 -23.95 14.10
C PRO A 128 2.47 -24.42 13.87
N ALA A 129 1.75 -24.78 14.95
CA ALA A 129 0.36 -25.23 14.90
C ALA A 129 -0.63 -24.09 14.56
N GLU A 130 -0.29 -22.84 14.93
CA GLU A 130 -1.16 -21.66 14.76
C GLU A 130 -0.83 -20.86 13.50
N ARG A 131 0.31 -21.11 12.86
CA ARG A 131 0.78 -20.36 11.67
C ARG A 131 -0.23 -20.34 10.53
N SER A 132 -0.87 -21.47 10.23
CA SER A 132 -1.86 -21.55 9.16
C SER A 132 -3.05 -20.61 9.42
N LYS A 133 -3.49 -20.51 10.68
CA LYS A 133 -4.57 -19.58 11.08
C LYS A 133 -4.12 -18.13 10.97
N GLY A 134 -2.88 -17.82 11.36
CA GLY A 134 -2.29 -16.47 11.25
C GLY A 134 -2.16 -16.02 9.80
N PHE A 135 -1.63 -16.86 8.94
CA PHE A 135 -1.52 -16.56 7.49
C PHE A 135 -2.89 -16.47 6.82
N GLY A 136 -3.84 -17.34 7.22
CA GLY A 136 -5.23 -17.24 6.77
C GLY A 136 -5.88 -15.92 7.12
N ALA A 137 -5.63 -15.39 8.33
CA ALA A 137 -6.13 -14.08 8.76
C ALA A 137 -5.51 -12.92 7.94
N ILE A 138 -4.19 -12.98 7.64
CA ILE A 138 -3.54 -12.01 6.74
C ILE A 138 -4.15 -12.09 5.33
N GLY A 139 -4.34 -13.30 4.80
CA GLY A 139 -4.97 -13.50 3.49
C GLY A 139 -6.40 -12.97 3.43
N ALA A 140 -7.18 -13.14 4.50
CA ALA A 140 -8.53 -12.59 4.62
C ALA A 140 -8.52 -11.05 4.67
N ALA A 141 -7.64 -10.45 5.46
CA ALA A 141 -7.47 -9.00 5.53
C ALA A 141 -7.06 -8.41 4.16
N PHE A 142 -6.11 -9.06 3.47
CA PHE A 142 -5.71 -8.73 2.10
C PHE A 142 -6.89 -8.79 1.14
N GLY A 143 -7.58 -9.93 1.08
CA GLY A 143 -8.70 -10.16 0.15
C GLY A 143 -9.86 -9.20 0.36
N LEU A 144 -10.25 -8.96 1.62
CA LEU A 144 -11.31 -8.02 1.96
C LEU A 144 -10.94 -6.59 1.55
N GLY A 145 -9.73 -6.13 1.86
CA GLY A 145 -9.26 -4.81 1.45
C GLY A 145 -9.25 -4.65 -0.07
N PHE A 146 -8.77 -5.68 -0.78
CA PHE A 146 -8.67 -5.69 -2.24
C PHE A 146 -10.02 -5.81 -2.96
N ILE A 147 -11.05 -6.36 -2.33
CA ILE A 147 -12.42 -6.40 -2.87
C ILE A 147 -13.15 -5.08 -2.60
N VAL A 148 -13.09 -4.60 -1.36
CA VAL A 148 -13.80 -3.38 -0.94
C VAL A 148 -13.18 -2.13 -1.56
N GLY A 149 -11.85 -2.11 -1.72
CA GLY A 149 -11.11 -0.96 -2.25
C GLY A 149 -11.60 -0.47 -3.60
N PRO A 150 -11.61 -1.30 -4.66
CA PRO A 150 -12.05 -0.87 -5.98
C PRO A 150 -13.51 -0.42 -6.01
N ALA A 151 -14.39 -1.07 -5.25
CA ALA A 151 -15.80 -0.67 -5.15
C ALA A 151 -15.94 0.74 -4.56
N LEU A 152 -15.27 1.01 -3.45
CA LEU A 152 -15.26 2.33 -2.84
C LEU A 152 -14.53 3.36 -3.71
N GLY A 153 -13.42 2.97 -4.35
CA GLY A 153 -12.66 3.84 -5.24
C GLY A 153 -13.49 4.34 -6.41
N GLY A 154 -14.25 3.47 -7.05
CA GLY A 154 -15.16 3.84 -8.13
C GLY A 154 -16.28 4.78 -7.68
N ILE A 155 -16.89 4.52 -6.51
CA ILE A 155 -17.95 5.37 -5.95
C ILE A 155 -17.40 6.77 -5.61
N LEU A 156 -16.28 6.84 -4.90
CA LEU A 156 -15.68 8.10 -4.49
C LEU A 156 -15.18 8.94 -5.67
N ALA A 157 -14.67 8.29 -6.71
CA ALA A 157 -14.18 8.97 -7.90
C ALA A 157 -15.30 9.58 -8.76
N SER A 158 -16.57 9.21 -8.54
CA SER A 158 -17.70 9.84 -9.23
C SER A 158 -17.91 11.29 -8.82
N ASP A 159 -17.53 11.66 -7.60
CA ASP A 159 -17.62 13.03 -7.10
C ASP A 159 -16.35 13.84 -7.41
N ASP A 160 -15.19 13.26 -7.10
CA ASP A 160 -13.87 13.83 -7.40
C ASP A 160 -12.86 12.68 -7.62
N ILE A 161 -12.20 12.69 -8.78
CA ILE A 161 -11.20 11.69 -9.16
C ILE A 161 -10.02 11.62 -8.17
N ARG A 162 -9.78 12.67 -7.41
CA ARG A 162 -8.69 12.76 -6.42
C ARG A 162 -9.11 12.33 -5.02
N LEU A 163 -10.40 12.26 -4.75
CA LEU A 163 -10.94 11.90 -3.42
C LEU A 163 -10.45 10.54 -2.91
N PRO A 164 -10.40 9.47 -3.73
CA PRO A 164 -9.86 8.18 -3.30
C PRO A 164 -8.41 8.26 -2.82
N PHE A 165 -7.57 9.09 -3.45
CA PHE A 165 -6.18 9.27 -3.03
C PHE A 165 -6.07 10.02 -1.69
N TRP A 166 -6.90 11.03 -1.45
CA TRP A 166 -6.97 11.74 -0.16
C TRP A 166 -7.38 10.81 0.97
N ILE A 167 -8.40 9.98 0.73
CA ILE A 167 -8.88 9.02 1.72
C ILE A 167 -7.82 7.95 1.98
N ALA A 168 -7.20 7.38 0.94
CA ALA A 168 -6.13 6.41 1.09
C ALA A 168 -4.93 6.98 1.87
N ALA A 169 -4.54 8.23 1.59
CA ALA A 169 -3.48 8.93 2.32
C ALA A 169 -3.83 9.10 3.80
N GLY A 170 -5.03 9.60 4.09
CA GLY A 170 -5.51 9.77 5.46
C GLY A 170 -5.53 8.46 6.24
N MET A 171 -6.05 7.38 5.65
CA MET A 171 -6.09 6.06 6.26
C MET A 171 -4.69 5.51 6.52
N ALA A 172 -3.77 5.61 5.56
CA ALA A 172 -2.39 5.16 5.73
C ALA A 172 -1.67 5.94 6.84
N LEU A 173 -1.77 7.27 6.84
CA LEU A 173 -1.12 8.11 7.86
C LEU A 173 -1.70 7.86 9.27
N LEU A 174 -3.02 7.74 9.39
CA LEU A 174 -3.67 7.41 10.66
C LEU A 174 -3.26 6.02 11.17
N ASN A 175 -3.17 5.03 10.25
CA ASN A 175 -2.67 3.70 10.59
C ASN A 175 -1.19 3.74 11.03
N GLY A 176 -0.37 4.56 10.39
CA GLY A 176 1.01 4.81 10.79
C GLY A 176 1.11 5.42 12.19
N LEU A 177 0.27 6.40 12.50
CA LEU A 177 0.20 7.00 13.84
C LEU A 177 -0.30 6.00 14.90
N TYR A 178 -1.27 5.15 14.57
CA TYR A 178 -1.74 4.09 15.46
C TYR A 178 -0.63 3.05 15.74
N GLY A 179 0.23 2.80 14.75
CA GLY A 179 1.34 1.86 14.85
C GLY A 179 2.58 2.43 15.54
N TRP A 180 2.69 3.75 15.66
CA TRP A 180 3.81 4.44 16.33
C TRP A 180 3.71 4.27 17.84
#